data_7f58683a6349a2291350a97e3bd5c6e7
#
_entry.id   7f58683a6349a2291350a97e3bd5c6e7
#
_cell.length_a   1.000
_cell.length_b   1.000
_cell.length_c   1.000
_cell.angle_alpha   90.00
_cell.angle_beta   90.00
_cell.angle_gamma   90.00
#
_symmetry.space_group_name_H-M   'P 1'
#
loop_
_entity.id
_entity.type
_entity.pdbx_description
1 polymer ?
#
loop_
_entity_poly.entity_id
_entity_poly.type
_entity_poly.pdbx_seq_one_letter_code
_entity_poly.pdbx_strand_id
1 'polypeptide(L)'
;KECGEENCMAFATKVVNRTVVIMQCPPLLKKEYEKAYKQLSEMLKPAVMEITIGTGDRAVNVGGKLVMYRHEFTYFNPTAIAIDVTDEMSDDELLGRLKKTEGFRYGYIGQELKLNMIAVRSTADDPEKFKSAVKKVVENTSLPLILCSFNPAVLESGLVAASKRRPLIYAATKDNWKDMAELALMYDCPLAIFAPNDLNLLRSLVKTLKEYGVKDLVLDPGTFPNEGLRDTINNFTMIRRAACKKGDELLGYPLIGTPIVAWTESAGAPEVSAWKEAYVASMLIARYADILIMHSTEGWVLLPDIVLRQNIYTDPRKPVAVEPGIRLFGKPDENSPVMMTTNFALTYYT
;
A
#
# COMPACT_ATOMS: atom_id res chain seq x y z
N LYS A 1 -27.93 -15.11 16.13
CA LYS A 1 -28.44 -16.28 15.42
C LYS A 1 -28.94 -15.90 14.03
N GLU A 2 -29.57 -14.73 13.87
CA GLU A 2 -29.93 -14.21 12.54
C GLU A 2 -28.69 -13.79 11.72
N CYS A 3 -27.56 -13.52 12.36
CA CYS A 3 -26.27 -13.18 11.74
C CYS A 3 -25.38 -14.39 11.47
N GLY A 4 -25.86 -15.62 11.70
CA GLY A 4 -25.11 -16.88 11.51
C GLY A 4 -24.18 -17.25 12.66
N GLU A 5 -24.12 -16.44 13.73
CA GLU A 5 -23.24 -16.68 14.88
C GLU A 5 -24.03 -17.30 16.06
N GLU A 6 -23.30 -18.00 16.93
CA GLU A 6 -23.89 -18.68 18.09
C GLU A 6 -24.58 -17.70 19.06
N ASN A 7 -23.97 -16.55 19.27
CA ASN A 7 -24.48 -15.49 20.14
C ASN A 7 -23.91 -14.11 19.72
N CYS A 8 -24.49 -13.04 20.33
CA CYS A 8 -24.06 -11.66 20.03
C CYS A 8 -22.60 -11.37 20.44
N MET A 9 -22.06 -12.05 21.46
CA MET A 9 -20.67 -11.87 21.86
C MET A 9 -19.71 -12.45 20.80
N ALA A 10 -20.00 -13.63 20.27
CA ALA A 10 -19.22 -14.22 19.17
C ALA A 10 -19.25 -13.33 17.94
N PHE A 11 -20.43 -12.77 17.59
CA PHE A 11 -20.55 -11.81 16.51
C PHE A 11 -19.72 -10.54 16.77
N ALA A 12 -19.86 -9.96 17.97
CA ALA A 12 -19.11 -8.76 18.36
C ALA A 12 -17.58 -8.98 18.29
N THR A 13 -17.10 -10.14 18.78
CA THR A 13 -15.68 -10.50 18.67
C THR A 13 -15.23 -10.58 17.22
N LYS A 14 -16.04 -11.17 16.34
CA LYS A 14 -15.73 -11.23 14.90
C LYS A 14 -15.77 -9.86 14.23
N VAL A 15 -16.67 -8.96 14.64
CA VAL A 15 -16.72 -7.57 14.15
C VAL A 15 -15.48 -6.81 14.58
N VAL A 16 -15.07 -6.90 15.86
CA VAL A 16 -13.83 -6.29 16.37
C VAL A 16 -12.62 -6.84 15.63
N ASN A 17 -12.58 -8.13 15.37
CA ASN A 17 -11.52 -8.79 14.60
C ASN A 17 -11.67 -8.61 13.08
N ARG A 18 -12.65 -7.83 12.60
CA ARG A 18 -12.94 -7.55 11.20
C ARG A 18 -13.10 -8.79 10.30
N THR A 19 -13.47 -9.90 10.87
CA THR A 19 -13.81 -11.13 10.11
C THR A 19 -15.24 -11.09 9.57
N VAL A 20 -16.08 -10.24 10.15
CA VAL A 20 -17.44 -9.92 9.67
C VAL A 20 -17.68 -8.42 9.80
N VAL A 21 -18.61 -7.88 9.01
CA VAL A 21 -18.99 -6.46 9.08
C VAL A 21 -20.27 -6.29 9.90
N ILE A 22 -20.40 -5.14 10.57
CA ILE A 22 -21.54 -4.83 11.44
C ILE A 22 -22.90 -4.92 10.71
N MET A 23 -22.90 -4.64 9.38
CA MET A 23 -24.09 -4.75 8.53
C MET A 23 -24.67 -6.17 8.43
N GLN A 24 -23.89 -7.20 8.78
CA GLN A 24 -24.35 -8.60 8.79
C GLN A 24 -25.20 -8.95 10.02
N CYS A 25 -25.50 -7.95 10.88
CA CYS A 25 -26.41 -8.14 12.01
C CYS A 25 -27.82 -7.60 11.68
N PRO A 26 -28.79 -8.43 11.23
CA PRO A 26 -30.11 -7.96 10.84
C PRO A 26 -30.86 -7.20 11.95
N PRO A 27 -30.77 -7.58 13.25
CA PRO A 27 -31.37 -6.81 14.31
C PRO A 27 -30.88 -5.36 14.40
N LEU A 28 -29.60 -5.10 14.20
CA LEU A 28 -29.04 -3.72 14.27
C LEU A 28 -29.48 -2.83 13.12
N LEU A 29 -29.97 -3.39 12.01
CA LEU A 29 -30.47 -2.64 10.88
C LEU A 29 -31.93 -2.17 11.04
N LYS A 30 -32.62 -2.59 12.12
CA LYS A 30 -33.98 -2.14 12.42
C LYS A 30 -33.97 -0.70 12.90
N LYS A 31 -35.05 0.04 12.60
CA LYS A 31 -35.20 1.47 12.98
C LYS A 31 -34.99 1.75 14.47
N GLU A 32 -35.41 0.82 15.32
CA GLU A 32 -35.25 0.93 16.79
C GLU A 32 -33.80 0.97 17.26
N TYR A 33 -32.86 0.40 16.46
CA TYR A 33 -31.44 0.34 16.75
C TYR A 33 -30.59 1.31 15.90
N GLU A 34 -31.21 2.16 15.08
CA GLU A 34 -30.49 3.07 14.16
C GLU A 34 -29.43 3.93 14.87
N LYS A 35 -29.76 4.45 16.07
CA LYS A 35 -28.81 5.24 16.86
C LYS A 35 -27.63 4.40 17.33
N ALA A 36 -27.88 3.19 17.80
CA ALA A 36 -26.85 2.28 18.25
C ALA A 36 -25.97 1.81 17.07
N TYR A 37 -26.59 1.54 15.93
CA TYR A 37 -25.88 1.19 14.70
C TYR A 37 -24.93 2.31 14.27
N LYS A 38 -25.38 3.57 14.22
CA LYS A 38 -24.56 4.74 13.90
C LYS A 38 -23.39 4.91 14.85
N GLN A 39 -23.64 4.78 16.16
CA GLN A 39 -22.59 4.88 17.17
C GLN A 39 -21.55 3.76 17.04
N LEU A 40 -21.98 2.52 16.86
CA LEU A 40 -21.07 1.39 16.67
C LEU A 40 -20.29 1.49 15.38
N SER A 41 -20.94 1.92 14.28
CA SER A 41 -20.26 2.14 12.99
C SER A 41 -19.18 3.20 13.11
N GLU A 42 -19.43 4.28 13.84
CA GLU A 42 -18.42 5.34 14.06
C GLU A 42 -17.28 4.86 14.96
N MET A 43 -17.57 4.09 16.01
CA MET A 43 -16.54 3.48 16.87
C MET A 43 -15.65 2.46 16.16
N LEU A 44 -16.21 1.77 15.15
CA LEU A 44 -15.51 0.74 14.37
C LEU A 44 -14.78 1.30 13.16
N LYS A 45 -14.98 2.59 12.86
CA LYS A 45 -14.31 3.27 11.76
C LYS A 45 -12.79 3.28 11.98
N PRO A 46 -11.99 2.86 11.01
CA PRO A 46 -10.55 2.90 11.16
C PRO A 46 -10.05 4.34 11.24
N ALA A 47 -9.05 4.58 12.09
CA ALA A 47 -8.38 5.87 12.17
C ALA A 47 -7.66 6.23 10.86
N VAL A 48 -7.31 5.23 10.07
CA VAL A 48 -6.78 5.37 8.72
C VAL A 48 -7.70 4.64 7.76
N MET A 49 -8.29 5.35 6.82
CA MET A 49 -9.21 4.81 5.83
C MET A 49 -8.58 3.66 5.06
N GLU A 50 -9.38 2.66 4.75
CA GLU A 50 -8.96 1.58 3.86
C GLU A 50 -9.34 1.93 2.43
N ILE A 51 -8.40 1.81 1.52
CA ILE A 51 -8.55 2.15 0.11
C ILE A 51 -8.15 0.96 -0.74
N THR A 52 -8.96 0.65 -1.74
CA THR A 52 -8.67 -0.40 -2.71
C THR A 52 -8.13 0.21 -3.99
N ILE A 53 -6.98 -0.29 -4.46
CA ILE A 53 -6.37 0.08 -5.74
C ILE A 53 -6.41 -1.14 -6.66
N GLY A 54 -6.86 -0.93 -7.88
CA GLY A 54 -7.09 -2.03 -8.82
C GLY A 54 -8.50 -2.61 -8.73
N THR A 55 -8.73 -3.69 -9.46
CA THR A 55 -10.02 -4.42 -9.54
C THR A 55 -9.81 -5.93 -9.49
N GLY A 56 -10.86 -6.67 -9.10
CA GLY A 56 -10.85 -8.13 -9.05
C GLY A 56 -9.91 -8.71 -8.00
N ASP A 57 -9.47 -9.95 -8.21
CA ASP A 57 -8.67 -10.72 -7.24
C ASP A 57 -7.24 -10.20 -7.03
N ARG A 58 -6.78 -9.31 -7.92
CA ARG A 58 -5.46 -8.68 -7.83
C ARG A 58 -5.49 -7.31 -7.17
N ALA A 59 -6.67 -6.80 -6.82
CA ALA A 59 -6.78 -5.53 -6.11
C ALA A 59 -5.97 -5.53 -4.81
N VAL A 60 -5.40 -4.36 -4.49
CA VAL A 60 -4.58 -4.16 -3.30
C VAL A 60 -5.30 -3.21 -2.37
N ASN A 61 -5.50 -3.65 -1.13
CA ASN A 61 -6.03 -2.81 -0.06
C ASN A 61 -4.87 -2.20 0.73
N VAL A 62 -4.97 -0.90 0.99
CA VAL A 62 -3.99 -0.13 1.76
C VAL A 62 -4.68 0.65 2.87
N GLY A 63 -3.98 0.94 3.96
CA GLY A 63 -4.58 1.61 5.11
C GLY A 63 -5.38 0.66 6.01
N GLY A 64 -6.54 1.10 6.47
CA GLY A 64 -7.43 0.31 7.35
C GLY A 64 -6.92 0.20 8.80
N LYS A 65 -6.00 1.05 9.24
CA LYS A 65 -5.34 0.96 10.55
C LYS A 65 -6.13 1.66 11.63
N LEU A 66 -6.32 0.99 12.76
CA LEU A 66 -7.01 1.55 13.94
C LEU A 66 -6.04 2.18 14.93
N VAL A 67 -4.84 1.64 15.03
CA VAL A 67 -3.83 2.03 16.00
C VAL A 67 -2.47 2.27 15.37
N MET A 68 -1.59 2.88 16.14
CA MET A 68 -0.28 3.29 15.66
C MET A 68 0.75 2.16 15.64
N TYR A 69 0.70 1.28 16.65
CA TYR A 69 1.74 0.27 16.87
C TYR A 69 1.30 -1.13 16.45
N ARG A 70 2.23 -1.91 15.91
CA ARG A 70 1.96 -3.27 15.40
C ARG A 70 1.48 -4.29 16.43
N HIS A 71 1.85 -4.13 17.70
CA HIS A 71 1.42 -5.03 18.78
C HIS A 71 -0.02 -4.79 19.24
N GLU A 72 -0.63 -3.73 18.75
CA GLU A 72 -2.04 -3.47 18.92
C GLU A 72 -2.76 -4.00 17.67
N PHE A 73 -3.83 -4.67 17.82
CA PHE A 73 -4.60 -5.50 16.88
C PHE A 73 -4.88 -4.93 15.49
N THR A 74 -4.00 -4.36 14.69
CA THR A 74 -4.59 -3.69 13.53
C THR A 74 -3.71 -3.35 12.35
N TYR A 75 -2.76 -4.16 12.07
CA TYR A 75 -2.03 -4.06 10.80
C TYR A 75 -2.53 -5.12 9.81
N PHE A 76 -3.66 -4.84 9.15
CA PHE A 76 -4.28 -5.79 8.24
C PHE A 76 -3.65 -5.81 6.85
N ASN A 77 -3.19 -4.64 6.40
CA ASN A 77 -2.63 -4.47 5.07
C ASN A 77 -1.13 -4.18 5.19
N PRO A 78 -0.25 -5.09 4.72
CA PRO A 78 1.18 -4.81 4.65
C PRO A 78 1.46 -3.72 3.62
N THR A 79 2.59 -3.01 3.77
CA THR A 79 3.02 -1.99 2.82
C THR A 79 3.06 -2.57 1.40
N ALA A 80 2.31 -2.00 0.48
CA ALA A 80 2.31 -2.38 -0.92
C ALA A 80 3.55 -1.80 -1.62
N ILE A 81 4.26 -2.61 -2.40
CA ILE A 81 5.45 -2.21 -3.15
C ILE A 81 5.11 -2.19 -4.63
N ALA A 82 5.27 -1.03 -5.27
CA ALA A 82 5.14 -0.81 -6.70
C ALA A 82 6.53 -0.64 -7.32
N ILE A 83 6.77 -1.29 -8.45
CA ILE A 83 7.98 -1.09 -9.26
C ILE A 83 7.65 -0.17 -10.42
N ASP A 84 8.51 0.81 -10.67
CA ASP A 84 8.28 1.77 -11.74
C ASP A 84 8.63 1.23 -13.14
N VAL A 85 7.93 1.79 -14.10
CA VAL A 85 8.27 1.79 -15.52
C VAL A 85 8.00 3.19 -16.07
N THR A 86 8.70 3.60 -17.14
CA THR A 86 8.52 4.93 -17.73
C THR A 86 8.06 4.86 -19.18
N ASP A 87 7.47 5.94 -19.67
CA ASP A 87 7.03 6.11 -21.05
C ASP A 87 8.17 6.32 -22.06
N GLU A 88 9.44 6.45 -21.58
CA GLU A 88 10.64 6.53 -22.41
C GLU A 88 11.43 5.22 -22.47
N MET A 89 11.04 4.20 -21.70
CA MET A 89 11.65 2.87 -21.77
C MET A 89 11.40 2.22 -23.13
N SER A 90 12.38 1.49 -23.65
CA SER A 90 12.16 0.62 -24.80
C SER A 90 11.15 -0.49 -24.45
N ASP A 91 10.50 -1.04 -25.47
CA ASP A 91 9.52 -2.12 -25.28
C ASP A 91 10.13 -3.33 -24.55
N ASP A 92 11.35 -3.71 -24.93
CA ASP A 92 12.05 -4.86 -24.33
C ASP A 92 12.36 -4.60 -22.84
N GLU A 93 12.79 -3.38 -22.51
CA GLU A 93 13.06 -3.00 -21.13
C GLU A 93 11.78 -2.98 -20.30
N LEU A 94 10.73 -2.31 -20.80
CA LEU A 94 9.43 -2.22 -20.14
C LEU A 94 8.87 -3.62 -19.87
N LEU A 95 8.79 -4.48 -20.89
CA LEU A 95 8.28 -5.85 -20.77
C LEU A 95 9.17 -6.70 -19.86
N GLY A 96 10.49 -6.54 -19.93
CA GLY A 96 11.44 -7.20 -19.05
C GLY A 96 11.21 -6.84 -17.58
N ARG A 97 10.97 -5.58 -17.27
CA ARG A 97 10.66 -5.10 -15.92
C ARG A 97 9.32 -5.63 -15.41
N LEU A 98 8.27 -5.61 -16.26
CA LEU A 98 6.97 -6.20 -15.91
C LEU A 98 7.10 -7.68 -15.56
N LYS A 99 7.80 -8.45 -16.40
CA LYS A 99 8.04 -9.89 -16.19
C LYS A 99 8.81 -10.15 -14.89
N LYS A 100 9.86 -9.38 -14.61
CA LYS A 100 10.62 -9.47 -13.35
C LYS A 100 9.72 -9.19 -12.14
N THR A 101 8.91 -8.12 -12.20
CA THR A 101 8.03 -7.71 -11.10
C THR A 101 6.93 -8.75 -10.84
N GLU A 102 6.25 -9.20 -11.88
CA GLU A 102 5.17 -10.17 -11.74
C GLU A 102 5.69 -11.57 -11.39
N GLY A 103 6.88 -11.91 -11.87
CA GLY A 103 7.58 -13.17 -11.59
C GLY A 103 8.31 -13.20 -10.25
N PHE A 104 8.40 -12.08 -9.52
CA PHE A 104 9.09 -12.05 -8.23
C PHE A 104 8.33 -12.90 -7.22
N ARG A 105 8.96 -13.99 -6.77
CA ARG A 105 8.43 -14.91 -5.78
C ARG A 105 9.53 -15.35 -4.83
N TYR A 106 9.25 -15.27 -3.55
CA TYR A 106 10.16 -15.75 -2.51
C TYR A 106 9.38 -16.47 -1.42
N GLY A 107 9.74 -17.71 -1.16
CA GLY A 107 9.13 -18.50 -0.08
C GLY A 107 9.75 -18.14 1.27
N TYR A 108 8.94 -17.64 2.20
CA TYR A 108 9.39 -17.24 3.53
C TYR A 108 8.37 -17.70 4.58
N ILE A 109 8.80 -18.61 5.45
CA ILE A 109 8.00 -19.13 6.59
C ILE A 109 6.57 -19.53 6.17
N GLY A 110 6.48 -20.36 5.13
CA GLY A 110 5.19 -20.87 4.65
C GLY A 110 4.33 -19.86 3.87
N GLN A 111 4.86 -18.67 3.61
CA GLN A 111 4.19 -17.65 2.79
C GLN A 111 4.96 -17.39 1.50
N GLU A 112 4.25 -17.09 0.43
CA GLU A 112 4.85 -16.60 -0.81
C GLU A 112 4.88 -15.07 -0.79
N LEU A 113 6.08 -14.51 -0.70
CA LEU A 113 6.30 -13.06 -0.78
C LEU A 113 6.37 -12.65 -2.25
N LYS A 114 5.66 -11.54 -2.59
CA LYS A 114 5.56 -11.02 -3.95
C LYS A 114 5.44 -9.51 -3.97
N LEU A 115 5.72 -8.91 -5.12
CA LEU A 115 5.46 -7.49 -5.39
C LEU A 115 3.96 -7.28 -5.69
N ASN A 116 3.49 -6.05 -5.51
CA ASN A 116 2.05 -5.77 -5.48
C ASN A 116 1.55 -4.99 -6.68
N MET A 117 2.33 -4.05 -7.22
CA MET A 117 1.85 -3.03 -8.14
C MET A 117 2.91 -2.63 -9.16
N ILE A 118 2.48 -1.97 -10.22
CA ILE A 118 3.33 -1.27 -11.19
C ILE A 118 3.04 0.22 -11.13
N ALA A 119 4.08 1.07 -11.05
CA ALA A 119 3.96 2.51 -11.18
C ALA A 119 4.41 2.93 -12.60
N VAL A 120 3.48 3.43 -13.41
CA VAL A 120 3.79 3.95 -14.73
C VAL A 120 4.04 5.45 -14.61
N ARG A 121 5.28 5.88 -14.84
CA ARG A 121 5.68 7.29 -14.70
C ARG A 121 5.83 7.95 -16.07
N SER A 122 5.24 9.12 -16.22
CA SER A 122 5.55 9.97 -17.37
C SER A 122 6.85 10.74 -17.11
N THR A 123 7.81 10.55 -17.98
CA THR A 123 9.08 11.27 -18.01
C THR A 123 9.19 12.17 -19.26
N ALA A 124 8.46 11.80 -20.31
CA ALA A 124 8.41 12.59 -21.55
C ALA A 124 7.40 13.75 -21.50
N ASP A 125 6.48 13.75 -20.53
CA ASP A 125 5.33 14.69 -20.43
C ASP A 125 4.50 14.75 -21.73
N ASP A 126 4.40 13.61 -22.45
CA ASP A 126 3.71 13.46 -23.72
C ASP A 126 2.51 12.50 -23.54
N PRO A 127 1.26 12.98 -23.75
CA PRO A 127 0.06 12.17 -23.57
C PRO A 127 0.02 10.92 -24.46
N GLU A 128 0.49 10.97 -25.70
CA GLU A 128 0.43 9.81 -26.59
C GLU A 128 1.49 8.74 -26.24
N LYS A 129 2.70 9.17 -25.85
CA LYS A 129 3.70 8.24 -25.35
C LYS A 129 3.24 7.58 -24.06
N PHE A 130 2.71 8.36 -23.12
CA PHE A 130 2.20 7.84 -21.85
C PHE A 130 1.06 6.86 -22.04
N LYS A 131 0.09 7.20 -22.89
CA LYS A 131 -1.02 6.32 -23.27
C LYS A 131 -0.52 4.99 -23.87
N SER A 132 0.47 5.06 -24.77
CA SER A 132 1.07 3.88 -25.37
C SER A 132 1.74 2.98 -24.33
N ALA A 133 2.53 3.57 -23.41
CA ALA A 133 3.18 2.84 -22.33
C ALA A 133 2.14 2.20 -21.39
N VAL A 134 1.13 2.97 -20.94
CA VAL A 134 0.06 2.42 -20.08
C VAL A 134 -0.69 1.28 -20.77
N LYS A 135 -1.02 1.42 -22.06
CA LYS A 135 -1.66 0.35 -22.83
C LYS A 135 -0.82 -0.93 -22.85
N LYS A 136 0.48 -0.83 -23.11
CA LYS A 136 1.40 -1.98 -23.07
C LYS A 136 1.44 -2.62 -21.69
N VAL A 137 1.48 -1.83 -20.63
CA VAL A 137 1.43 -2.33 -19.25
C VAL A 137 0.13 -3.09 -18.99
N VAL A 138 -1.02 -2.51 -19.34
CA VAL A 138 -2.36 -3.13 -19.16
C VAL A 138 -2.48 -4.46 -19.88
N GLU A 139 -1.89 -4.59 -21.07
CA GLU A 139 -1.92 -5.80 -21.90
C GLU A 139 -1.01 -6.90 -21.36
N ASN A 140 0.04 -6.57 -20.60
CA ASN A 140 1.10 -7.50 -20.20
C ASN A 140 1.15 -7.81 -18.71
N THR A 141 0.33 -7.16 -17.84
CA THR A 141 0.24 -7.52 -16.43
C THR A 141 -1.17 -7.34 -15.88
N SER A 142 -1.51 -8.16 -14.88
CA SER A 142 -2.75 -8.03 -14.11
C SER A 142 -2.55 -7.25 -12.79
N LEU A 143 -1.33 -6.85 -12.46
CA LEU A 143 -1.05 -6.09 -11.24
C LEU A 143 -1.75 -4.72 -11.25
N PRO A 144 -2.22 -4.22 -10.10
CA PRO A 144 -2.74 -2.87 -9.96
C PRO A 144 -1.71 -1.81 -10.37
N LEU A 145 -2.20 -0.66 -10.81
CA LEU A 145 -1.38 0.38 -11.39
C LEU A 145 -1.40 1.65 -10.56
N ILE A 146 -0.28 2.37 -10.55
CA ILE A 146 -0.19 3.77 -10.17
C ILE A 146 0.19 4.54 -11.43
N LEU A 147 -0.60 5.55 -11.81
CA LEU A 147 -0.28 6.43 -12.94
C LEU A 147 0.31 7.73 -12.41
N CYS A 148 1.57 8.01 -12.79
CA CYS A 148 2.36 9.08 -12.20
C CYS A 148 2.64 10.20 -13.21
N SER A 149 2.00 11.33 -13.03
CA SER A 149 2.28 12.61 -13.69
C SER A 149 1.67 13.75 -12.86
N PHE A 150 2.21 14.95 -13.00
CA PHE A 150 1.58 16.18 -12.48
C PHE A 150 0.78 16.92 -13.55
N ASN A 151 0.81 16.45 -14.80
CA ASN A 151 0.07 17.00 -15.92
C ASN A 151 -1.27 16.26 -16.09
N PRO A 152 -2.43 16.93 -15.89
CA PRO A 152 -3.75 16.31 -16.01
C PRO A 152 -4.01 15.69 -17.38
N ALA A 153 -3.57 16.33 -18.47
CA ALA A 153 -3.77 15.83 -19.84
C ALA A 153 -3.03 14.51 -20.09
N VAL A 154 -1.83 14.37 -19.53
CA VAL A 154 -1.06 13.12 -19.58
C VAL A 154 -1.77 12.03 -18.80
N LEU A 155 -2.22 12.34 -17.57
CA LEU A 155 -2.96 11.36 -16.76
C LEU A 155 -4.27 10.93 -17.40
N GLU A 156 -5.02 11.86 -18.00
CA GLU A 156 -6.26 11.53 -18.70
C GLU A 156 -6.00 10.51 -19.82
N SER A 157 -4.94 10.71 -20.61
CA SER A 157 -4.58 9.79 -21.69
C SER A 157 -4.28 8.37 -21.17
N GLY A 158 -3.58 8.27 -20.04
CA GLY A 158 -3.30 7.01 -19.36
C GLY A 158 -4.54 6.37 -18.76
N LEU A 159 -5.43 7.18 -18.15
CA LEU A 159 -6.69 6.70 -17.59
C LEU A 159 -7.64 6.13 -18.66
N VAL A 160 -7.68 6.73 -19.85
CA VAL A 160 -8.39 6.16 -20.99
C VAL A 160 -7.90 4.75 -21.31
N ALA A 161 -6.58 4.53 -21.31
CA ALA A 161 -5.97 3.23 -21.59
C ALA A 161 -6.20 2.22 -20.43
N ALA A 162 -6.31 2.69 -19.18
CA ALA A 162 -6.46 1.86 -17.97
C ALA A 162 -7.86 1.94 -17.34
N SER A 163 -8.89 2.41 -18.06
CA SER A 163 -10.22 2.78 -17.53
C SER A 163 -10.92 1.67 -16.71
N LYS A 164 -10.64 0.39 -16.98
CA LYS A 164 -11.21 -0.75 -16.26
C LYS A 164 -10.36 -1.27 -15.11
N ARG A 165 -9.21 -0.65 -14.86
CA ARG A 165 -8.20 -1.14 -13.92
C ARG A 165 -8.21 -0.39 -12.58
N ARG A 166 -8.98 0.68 -12.45
CA ARG A 166 -9.06 1.54 -11.24
C ARG A 166 -7.67 1.84 -10.64
N PRO A 167 -6.76 2.48 -11.41
CA PRO A 167 -5.43 2.82 -10.94
C PRO A 167 -5.43 3.90 -9.88
N LEU A 168 -4.37 3.98 -9.07
CA LEU A 168 -4.10 5.16 -8.24
C LEU A 168 -3.57 6.29 -9.12
N ILE A 169 -4.22 7.45 -9.09
CA ILE A 169 -3.74 8.68 -9.75
C ILE A 169 -2.70 9.35 -8.84
N TYR A 170 -1.50 9.57 -9.34
CA TYR A 170 -0.42 10.27 -8.64
C TYR A 170 0.10 11.43 -9.51
N ALA A 171 -0.10 12.73 -9.17
CA ALA A 171 -0.71 13.17 -7.95
C ALA A 171 -1.35 14.56 -8.09
N ALA A 172 -2.29 14.86 -7.21
CA ALA A 172 -2.81 16.20 -7.02
C ALA A 172 -1.85 17.06 -6.20
N THR A 173 -1.67 18.32 -6.61
CA THR A 173 -0.88 19.36 -5.94
C THR A 173 -1.77 20.60 -5.71
N LYS A 174 -1.21 21.65 -5.11
CA LYS A 174 -1.91 22.94 -4.98
C LYS A 174 -2.31 23.57 -6.32
N ASP A 175 -1.58 23.25 -7.37
CA ASP A 175 -1.72 23.92 -8.68
C ASP A 175 -2.67 23.18 -9.64
N ASN A 176 -2.85 21.85 -9.46
CA ASN A 176 -3.64 21.00 -10.37
C ASN A 176 -4.78 20.22 -9.67
N TRP A 177 -5.02 20.46 -8.38
CA TRP A 177 -5.94 19.64 -7.57
C TRP A 177 -7.34 19.50 -8.16
N LYS A 178 -7.84 20.55 -8.83
CA LYS A 178 -9.20 20.56 -9.39
C LYS A 178 -9.32 19.60 -10.57
N ASP A 179 -8.40 19.71 -11.53
CA ASP A 179 -8.40 18.85 -12.71
C ASP A 179 -8.17 17.38 -12.32
N MET A 180 -7.26 17.14 -11.35
CA MET A 180 -7.03 15.81 -10.80
C MET A 180 -8.25 15.24 -10.07
N ALA A 181 -9.01 16.08 -9.36
CA ALA A 181 -10.26 15.67 -8.71
C ALA A 181 -11.33 15.28 -9.75
N GLU A 182 -11.44 16.04 -10.83
CA GLU A 182 -12.36 15.74 -11.93
C GLU A 182 -12.03 14.39 -12.58
N LEU A 183 -10.73 14.12 -12.84
CA LEU A 183 -10.28 12.81 -13.33
C LEU A 183 -10.58 11.68 -12.34
N ALA A 184 -10.29 11.87 -11.07
CA ALA A 184 -10.55 10.88 -10.04
C ALA A 184 -12.04 10.51 -9.94
N LEU A 185 -12.93 11.50 -10.03
CA LEU A 185 -14.37 11.29 -10.01
C LEU A 185 -14.88 10.67 -11.31
N MET A 186 -14.39 11.12 -12.46
CA MET A 186 -14.81 10.61 -13.78
C MET A 186 -14.47 9.13 -13.96
N TYR A 187 -13.30 8.69 -13.48
CA TYR A 187 -12.81 7.32 -13.64
C TYR A 187 -12.99 6.45 -12.38
N ASP A 188 -13.62 6.98 -11.31
CA ASP A 188 -13.79 6.32 -10.01
C ASP A 188 -12.46 5.77 -9.47
N CYS A 189 -11.41 6.58 -9.52
CA CYS A 189 -10.06 6.21 -9.14
C CYS A 189 -9.62 6.86 -7.82
N PRO A 190 -8.83 6.18 -7.00
CA PRO A 190 -8.18 6.81 -5.85
C PRO A 190 -7.16 7.85 -6.31
N LEU A 191 -6.99 8.91 -5.50
CA LEU A 191 -6.15 10.06 -5.80
C LEU A 191 -5.10 10.29 -4.72
N ALA A 192 -3.82 10.34 -5.11
CA ALA A 192 -2.74 10.76 -4.25
C ALA A 192 -2.63 12.28 -4.20
N ILE A 193 -2.33 12.82 -3.01
CA ILE A 193 -2.10 14.24 -2.76
C ILE A 193 -0.63 14.42 -2.43
N PHE A 194 0.06 15.23 -3.19
CA PHE A 194 1.48 15.53 -2.99
C PHE A 194 1.66 16.96 -2.46
N ALA A 195 2.10 17.07 -1.21
CA ALA A 195 2.41 18.32 -0.55
C ALA A 195 3.71 18.18 0.27
N PRO A 196 4.88 18.25 -0.41
CA PRO A 196 6.16 17.94 0.21
C PRO A 196 6.50 18.92 1.32
N ASN A 197 6.81 18.40 2.52
CA ASN A 197 7.18 19.17 3.73
C ASN A 197 6.16 20.20 4.21
N ASP A 198 4.92 20.18 3.68
CA ASP A 198 3.86 21.10 4.12
C ASP A 198 2.60 20.33 4.55
N LEU A 199 2.56 19.96 5.83
CA LEU A 199 1.43 19.24 6.41
C LEU A 199 0.15 20.09 6.50
N ASN A 200 0.27 21.42 6.55
CA ASN A 200 -0.88 22.32 6.55
C ASN A 200 -1.54 22.36 5.16
N LEU A 201 -0.72 22.49 4.11
CA LEU A 201 -1.18 22.39 2.73
C LEU A 201 -1.81 21.01 2.47
N LEU A 202 -1.13 19.93 2.89
CA LEU A 202 -1.64 18.57 2.74
C LEU A 202 -3.04 18.42 3.35
N ARG A 203 -3.22 18.88 4.60
CA ARG A 203 -4.50 18.86 5.31
C ARG A 203 -5.56 19.72 4.63
N SER A 204 -5.18 20.89 4.10
CA SER A 204 -6.07 21.78 3.36
C SER A 204 -6.56 21.14 2.04
N LEU A 205 -5.65 20.53 1.28
CA LEU A 205 -5.99 19.82 0.04
C LEU A 205 -6.93 18.64 0.31
N VAL A 206 -6.68 17.85 1.37
CA VAL A 206 -7.60 16.77 1.78
C VAL A 206 -9.00 17.31 2.03
N LYS A 207 -9.11 18.41 2.80
CA LYS A 207 -10.41 19.04 3.09
C LYS A 207 -11.11 19.46 1.80
N THR A 208 -10.40 20.16 0.94
CA THR A 208 -10.94 20.66 -0.35
C THR A 208 -11.40 19.51 -1.25
N LEU A 209 -10.59 18.45 -1.39
CA LEU A 209 -10.93 17.30 -2.23
C LEU A 209 -12.10 16.50 -1.66
N LYS A 210 -12.21 16.34 -0.33
CA LYS A 210 -13.40 15.76 0.32
C LYS A 210 -14.65 16.56 0.04
N GLU A 211 -14.59 17.88 0.19
CA GLU A 211 -15.72 18.77 -0.10
C GLU A 211 -16.10 18.76 -1.59
N TYR A 212 -15.13 18.54 -2.48
CA TYR A 212 -15.35 18.36 -3.92
C TYR A 212 -15.98 17.01 -4.28
N GLY A 213 -15.89 16.02 -3.38
CA GLY A 213 -16.53 14.70 -3.54
C GLY A 213 -15.57 13.52 -3.68
N VAL A 214 -14.26 13.74 -3.70
CA VAL A 214 -13.27 12.66 -3.79
C VAL A 214 -13.18 11.95 -2.44
N LYS A 215 -13.37 10.62 -2.42
CA LYS A 215 -13.44 9.82 -1.20
C LYS A 215 -12.14 9.08 -0.90
N ASP A 216 -11.54 8.51 -1.92
CA ASP A 216 -10.39 7.62 -1.81
C ASP A 216 -9.09 8.41 -2.04
N LEU A 217 -8.50 8.85 -0.94
CA LEU A 217 -7.31 9.71 -0.93
C LEU A 217 -6.09 8.97 -0.35
N VAL A 218 -4.92 9.24 -0.92
CA VAL A 218 -3.63 8.76 -0.43
C VAL A 218 -2.73 9.98 -0.19
N LEU A 219 -1.96 10.01 0.88
CA LEU A 219 -1.18 11.19 1.26
C LEU A 219 0.31 10.97 0.98
N ASP A 220 0.93 11.92 0.29
CA ASP A 220 2.37 12.00 0.11
C ASP A 220 2.93 13.30 0.72
N PRO A 221 3.54 13.24 1.90
CA PRO A 221 4.21 14.39 2.51
C PRO A 221 5.60 14.68 1.93
N GLY A 222 5.99 13.99 0.86
CA GLY A 222 7.32 14.03 0.27
C GLY A 222 8.28 12.99 0.89
N THR A 223 9.10 12.41 0.03
CA THR A 223 10.20 11.53 0.41
C THR A 223 11.52 12.18 -0.01
N PHE A 224 12.37 12.46 0.96
CA PHE A 224 13.66 13.08 0.76
C PHE A 224 14.76 12.15 1.28
N PRO A 225 15.71 11.74 0.46
CA PRO A 225 16.88 10.97 0.91
C PRO A 225 17.88 11.87 1.64
N ASN A 226 18.93 11.27 2.19
CA ASN A 226 20.06 11.94 2.83
C ASN A 226 19.62 12.94 3.94
N GLU A 227 19.97 14.21 3.81
CA GLU A 227 19.70 15.24 4.82
C GLU A 227 18.20 15.44 5.09
N GLY A 228 17.34 15.28 4.08
CA GLY A 228 15.89 15.39 4.19
C GLY A 228 15.18 14.18 4.80
N LEU A 229 15.88 13.07 5.03
CA LEU A 229 15.28 11.83 5.56
C LEU A 229 14.66 12.02 6.95
N ARG A 230 15.27 12.86 7.78
CA ARG A 230 14.72 13.22 9.10
C ARG A 230 13.33 13.83 8.99
N ASP A 231 13.15 14.78 8.06
CA ASP A 231 11.87 15.47 7.89
C ASP A 231 10.84 14.54 7.27
N THR A 232 11.24 13.69 6.33
CA THR A 232 10.41 12.61 5.78
C THR A 232 9.85 11.73 6.91
N ILE A 233 10.71 11.18 7.76
CA ILE A 233 10.31 10.30 8.88
C ILE A 233 9.41 11.03 9.87
N ASN A 234 9.72 12.29 10.18
CA ASN A 234 8.92 13.11 11.07
C ASN A 234 7.53 13.35 10.49
N ASN A 235 7.41 13.72 9.22
CA ASN A 235 6.15 13.98 8.55
C ASN A 235 5.24 12.75 8.57
N PHE A 236 5.74 11.58 8.17
CA PHE A 236 5.01 10.32 8.23
C PHE A 236 4.52 10.01 9.65
N THR A 237 5.41 10.18 10.63
CA THR A 237 5.08 9.95 12.05
C THR A 237 4.03 10.94 12.55
N MET A 238 4.15 12.23 12.21
CA MET A 238 3.21 13.27 12.66
C MET A 238 1.81 13.05 12.08
N ILE A 239 1.70 12.73 10.78
CA ILE A 239 0.42 12.41 10.14
C ILE A 239 -0.24 11.21 10.85
N ARG A 240 0.50 10.12 11.03
CA ARG A 240 -0.05 8.92 11.68
C ARG A 240 -0.46 9.18 13.12
N ARG A 241 0.31 9.97 13.87
CA ARG A 241 -0.06 10.39 15.25
C ARG A 241 -1.29 11.28 15.27
N ALA A 242 -1.43 12.20 14.32
CA ALA A 242 -2.62 13.05 14.21
C ALA A 242 -3.87 12.20 13.98
N ALA A 243 -3.82 11.27 13.03
CA ALA A 243 -4.93 10.36 12.75
C ALA A 243 -5.25 9.44 13.94
N CYS A 244 -4.28 8.61 14.38
CA CYS A 244 -4.54 7.52 15.32
C CYS A 244 -4.65 7.96 16.78
N LYS A 245 -3.95 9.06 17.20
CA LYS A 245 -3.95 9.50 18.61
C LYS A 245 -4.79 10.75 18.85
N LYS A 246 -4.95 11.61 17.85
CA LYS A 246 -5.71 12.85 17.99
C LYS A 246 -7.07 12.82 17.28
N GLY A 247 -7.35 11.76 16.54
CA GLY A 247 -8.60 11.61 15.79
C GLY A 247 -8.76 12.63 14.64
N ASP A 248 -7.65 13.09 14.05
CA ASP A 248 -7.73 14.00 12.90
C ASP A 248 -8.08 13.20 11.63
N GLU A 249 -9.36 13.21 11.30
CA GLU A 249 -9.90 12.51 10.13
C GLU A 249 -9.35 13.03 8.80
N LEU A 250 -8.90 14.27 8.72
CA LEU A 250 -8.32 14.83 7.49
C LEU A 250 -6.93 14.26 7.20
N LEU A 251 -6.26 13.72 8.21
CA LEU A 251 -4.97 13.03 8.06
C LEU A 251 -5.09 11.51 8.19
N GLY A 252 -6.33 11.00 8.30
CA GLY A 252 -6.64 9.57 8.43
C GLY A 252 -6.71 8.85 7.09
N TYR A 253 -5.67 8.94 6.25
CA TYR A 253 -5.56 8.26 4.96
C TYR A 253 -4.25 7.50 4.83
N PRO A 254 -4.17 6.51 3.91
CA PRO A 254 -2.92 5.79 3.63
C PRO A 254 -1.80 6.74 3.20
N LEU A 255 -0.57 6.37 3.57
CA LEU A 255 0.64 7.12 3.23
C LEU A 255 1.40 6.43 2.10
N ILE A 256 1.79 7.20 1.09
CA ILE A 256 2.69 6.75 0.03
C ILE A 256 4.06 7.39 0.19
N GLY A 257 5.10 6.58 0.06
CA GLY A 257 6.48 7.02 -0.02
C GLY A 257 7.09 6.70 -1.38
N THR A 258 8.08 7.48 -1.77
CA THR A 258 8.74 7.36 -3.08
C THR A 258 10.25 7.15 -2.92
N PRO A 259 10.73 6.00 -2.37
CA PRO A 259 12.16 5.71 -2.25
C PRO A 259 12.94 5.80 -3.56
N ILE A 260 12.25 5.66 -4.70
CA ILE A 260 12.79 5.87 -6.05
C ILE A 260 13.55 7.19 -6.21
N VAL A 261 13.28 8.20 -5.38
CA VAL A 261 14.02 9.49 -5.41
C VAL A 261 15.51 9.32 -5.14
N ALA A 262 15.95 8.21 -4.53
CA ALA A 262 17.37 7.90 -4.37
C ALA A 262 18.12 7.76 -5.71
N TRP A 263 17.41 7.54 -6.80
CA TRP A 263 17.98 7.43 -8.15
C TRP A 263 18.09 8.76 -8.89
N THR A 264 17.48 9.82 -8.36
CA THR A 264 17.59 11.16 -8.95
C THR A 264 18.94 11.84 -8.61
N GLU A 265 19.60 11.36 -7.56
CA GLU A 265 20.91 11.82 -7.14
C GLU A 265 22.00 10.97 -7.79
N SER A 266 22.38 11.33 -8.99
CA SER A 266 23.34 10.59 -9.82
C SER A 266 24.79 10.79 -9.38
N ALA A 267 25.15 10.35 -8.19
CA ALA A 267 26.54 10.40 -7.72
C ALA A 267 27.01 8.98 -7.34
N GLY A 268 27.43 8.18 -8.31
CA GLY A 268 28.09 6.92 -8.06
C GLY A 268 27.58 5.72 -8.87
N ALA A 269 27.97 4.54 -8.46
CA ALA A 269 27.53 3.30 -9.07
C ALA A 269 26.03 3.04 -8.80
N PRO A 270 25.29 2.40 -9.73
CA PRO A 270 23.88 2.08 -9.57
C PRO A 270 23.56 1.34 -8.28
N GLU A 271 24.49 0.52 -7.78
CA GLU A 271 24.37 -0.22 -6.52
C GLU A 271 24.24 0.72 -5.30
N VAL A 272 24.87 1.89 -5.35
CA VAL A 272 24.76 2.89 -4.26
C VAL A 272 23.36 3.47 -4.22
N SER A 273 22.79 3.82 -5.38
CA SER A 273 21.39 4.29 -5.47
C SER A 273 20.41 3.21 -5.04
N ALA A 274 20.62 1.98 -5.47
CA ALA A 274 19.82 0.83 -5.08
C ALA A 274 19.89 0.56 -3.57
N TRP A 275 21.06 0.68 -2.95
CA TRP A 275 21.22 0.55 -1.50
C TRP A 275 20.53 1.68 -0.75
N LYS A 276 20.67 2.92 -1.21
CA LYS A 276 19.95 4.07 -0.63
C LYS A 276 18.44 3.90 -0.73
N GLU A 277 17.95 3.42 -1.86
CA GLU A 277 16.54 3.12 -2.07
C GLU A 277 16.03 2.10 -1.05
N ALA A 278 16.71 0.96 -0.88
CA ALA A 278 16.36 -0.06 0.11
C ALA A 278 16.36 0.52 1.54
N TYR A 279 17.37 1.32 1.88
CA TYR A 279 17.46 1.97 3.18
C TYR A 279 16.28 2.91 3.46
N VAL A 280 15.95 3.79 2.48
CA VAL A 280 14.80 4.71 2.60
C VAL A 280 13.49 3.92 2.67
N ALA A 281 13.33 2.89 1.85
CA ALA A 281 12.16 2.02 1.87
C ALA A 281 11.96 1.35 3.22
N SER A 282 13.02 0.76 3.80
CA SER A 282 12.99 0.16 5.14
C SER A 282 12.55 1.15 6.21
N MET A 283 13.08 2.38 6.18
CA MET A 283 12.72 3.43 7.14
C MET A 283 11.25 3.84 7.00
N LEU A 284 10.74 3.94 5.77
CA LEU A 284 9.35 4.28 5.52
C LEU A 284 8.39 3.16 5.93
N ILE A 285 8.73 1.90 5.67
CA ILE A 285 7.95 0.74 6.17
C ILE A 285 7.86 0.79 7.68
N ALA A 286 8.98 1.02 8.37
CA ALA A 286 9.03 1.17 9.82
C ALA A 286 8.26 2.41 10.32
N ARG A 287 8.01 3.39 9.46
CA ARG A 287 7.37 4.67 9.76
C ARG A 287 6.07 4.89 8.98
N TYR A 288 5.28 3.82 8.89
CA TYR A 288 3.86 3.88 8.54
C TYR A 288 3.52 4.09 7.06
N ALA A 289 4.45 3.91 6.13
CA ALA A 289 4.11 3.87 4.71
C ALA A 289 3.17 2.70 4.41
N ASP A 290 2.13 2.97 3.65
CA ASP A 290 1.16 1.99 3.17
C ASP A 290 1.44 1.58 1.73
N ILE A 291 2.12 2.46 0.98
CA ILE A 291 2.54 2.24 -0.41
C ILE A 291 3.96 2.74 -0.58
N LEU A 292 4.77 2.03 -1.36
CA LEU A 292 6.09 2.48 -1.81
C LEU A 292 6.21 2.39 -3.33
N ILE A 293 6.83 3.40 -3.95
CA ILE A 293 7.26 3.35 -5.35
C ILE A 293 8.78 3.19 -5.37
N MET A 294 9.24 2.07 -5.91
CA MET A 294 10.65 1.70 -5.99
C MET A 294 11.08 1.49 -7.44
N HIS A 295 12.36 1.67 -7.71
CA HIS A 295 12.96 1.48 -9.02
C HIS A 295 13.64 0.12 -9.16
N SER A 296 14.42 -0.30 -8.17
CA SER A 296 15.21 -1.52 -8.26
C SER A 296 14.35 -2.77 -8.38
N THR A 297 14.78 -3.69 -9.25
CA THR A 297 14.21 -5.04 -9.37
C THR A 297 15.14 -6.11 -8.81
N GLU A 298 16.23 -5.70 -8.15
CA GLU A 298 17.25 -6.58 -7.63
C GLU A 298 16.81 -7.24 -6.30
N GLY A 299 16.98 -8.55 -6.21
CA GLY A 299 16.51 -9.33 -5.06
C GLY A 299 17.12 -8.86 -3.73
N TRP A 300 18.40 -8.47 -3.72
CA TRP A 300 19.08 -8.00 -2.51
C TRP A 300 18.56 -6.64 -2.01
N VAL A 301 17.93 -5.84 -2.88
CA VAL A 301 17.22 -4.59 -2.52
C VAL A 301 15.83 -4.90 -1.99
N LEU A 302 15.08 -5.76 -2.68
CA LEU A 302 13.66 -5.97 -2.43
C LEU A 302 13.40 -6.93 -1.25
N LEU A 303 14.21 -7.98 -1.08
CA LEU A 303 13.95 -9.01 -0.06
C LEU A 303 13.94 -8.47 1.36
N PRO A 304 14.89 -7.61 1.79
CA PRO A 304 14.86 -7.05 3.13
C PRO A 304 13.56 -6.28 3.41
N ASP A 305 13.10 -5.47 2.45
CA ASP A 305 11.90 -4.65 2.59
C ASP A 305 10.62 -5.49 2.61
N ILE A 306 10.54 -6.49 1.73
CA ILE A 306 9.39 -7.41 1.67
C ILE A 306 9.29 -8.24 2.95
N VAL A 307 10.42 -8.70 3.50
CA VAL A 307 10.45 -9.43 4.78
C VAL A 307 10.11 -8.48 5.94
N LEU A 308 10.69 -7.29 5.97
CA LEU A 308 10.45 -6.29 7.01
C LEU A 308 8.96 -5.95 7.15
N ARG A 309 8.26 -5.72 6.04
CA ARG A 309 6.82 -5.41 6.06
C ARG A 309 5.98 -6.54 6.67
N GLN A 310 6.36 -7.81 6.49
CA GLN A 310 5.68 -8.95 7.10
C GLN A 310 5.85 -8.96 8.61
N ASN A 311 7.03 -8.66 9.10
CA ASN A 311 7.31 -8.62 10.54
C ASN A 311 6.63 -7.46 11.26
N ILE A 312 6.45 -6.32 10.58
CA ILE A 312 5.84 -5.12 11.18
C ILE A 312 4.33 -5.12 11.00
N TYR A 313 3.83 -5.64 9.87
CA TYR A 313 2.41 -5.55 9.49
C TYR A 313 1.74 -6.92 9.33
N THR A 314 2.15 -7.93 10.10
CA THR A 314 1.44 -9.21 10.14
C THR A 314 0.02 -9.02 10.67
N ASP A 315 -0.91 -9.76 10.09
CA ASP A 315 -2.28 -9.82 10.61
C ASP A 315 -2.30 -10.64 11.91
N PRO A 316 -2.56 -10.03 13.08
CA PRO A 316 -2.56 -10.75 14.35
C PRO A 316 -3.68 -11.81 14.45
N ARG A 317 -4.67 -11.76 13.57
CA ARG A 317 -5.75 -12.76 13.47
C ARG A 317 -5.30 -14.03 12.77
N LYS A 318 -4.22 -13.96 12.03
CA LYS A 318 -3.58 -15.09 11.37
C LYS A 318 -2.22 -15.29 12.02
N PRO A 319 -2.17 -15.86 13.25
CA PRO A 319 -0.89 -16.18 13.83
C PRO A 319 -0.14 -17.02 12.83
N VAL A 320 1.15 -16.77 12.67
CA VAL A 320 2.01 -17.64 11.88
C VAL A 320 1.94 -19.01 12.57
N ALA A 321 1.04 -19.84 12.09
CA ALA A 321 0.88 -21.17 12.64
C ALA A 321 2.05 -22.00 12.13
N VAL A 322 3.00 -22.19 13.00
CA VAL A 322 3.96 -23.27 12.80
C VAL A 322 3.24 -24.55 13.24
N GLU A 323 2.64 -25.22 12.25
CA GLU A 323 2.03 -26.50 12.50
C GLU A 323 3.11 -27.51 12.93
N PRO A 324 2.87 -28.26 14.02
CA PRO A 324 3.74 -29.35 14.38
C PRO A 324 3.85 -30.35 13.24
N GLY A 325 5.05 -30.69 12.83
CA GLY A 325 5.23 -31.62 11.72
C GLY A 325 6.68 -31.80 11.35
N ILE A 326 6.94 -32.81 10.54
CA ILE A 326 8.25 -33.06 9.96
C ILE A 326 8.33 -32.30 8.65
N ARG A 327 9.33 -31.45 8.50
CA ARG A 327 9.63 -30.75 7.25
C ARG A 327 10.94 -31.27 6.67
N LEU A 328 10.92 -31.58 5.39
CA LEU A 328 12.09 -32.07 4.67
C LEU A 328 12.65 -30.97 3.78
N PHE A 329 13.92 -30.65 3.94
CA PHE A 329 14.64 -29.69 3.10
C PHE A 329 15.60 -30.45 2.19
N GLY A 330 15.50 -30.26 0.88
CA GLY A 330 16.29 -30.96 -0.11
C GLY A 330 15.85 -32.42 -0.27
N LYS A 331 16.82 -33.31 -0.34
CA LYS A 331 16.62 -34.77 -0.42
C LYS A 331 17.33 -35.43 0.77
N PRO A 332 16.73 -35.41 1.97
CA PRO A 332 17.37 -36.01 3.13
C PRO A 332 17.44 -37.53 3.02
N ASP A 333 18.49 -38.11 3.57
CA ASP A 333 18.75 -39.55 3.72
C ASP A 333 18.90 -39.93 5.21
N GLU A 334 19.25 -41.18 5.47
CA GLU A 334 19.39 -41.71 6.83
C GLU A 334 20.52 -41.05 7.64
N ASN A 335 21.47 -40.37 6.98
CA ASN A 335 22.56 -39.67 7.62
C ASN A 335 22.35 -38.16 7.71
N SER A 336 21.21 -37.65 7.21
CA SER A 336 20.90 -36.23 7.21
C SER A 336 20.62 -35.73 8.61
N PRO A 337 21.11 -34.53 8.99
CA PRO A 337 20.87 -33.96 10.31
C PRO A 337 19.38 -33.69 10.54
N VAL A 338 18.90 -33.98 11.75
CA VAL A 338 17.56 -33.67 12.22
C VAL A 338 17.64 -32.53 13.22
N MET A 339 16.98 -31.42 12.90
CA MET A 339 16.82 -30.32 13.85
C MET A 339 15.44 -30.39 14.50
N MET A 340 15.40 -30.49 15.83
CA MET A 340 14.19 -30.38 16.62
C MET A 340 14.12 -29.00 17.26
N THR A 341 13.01 -28.29 17.08
CA THR A 341 12.76 -27.04 17.76
C THR A 341 11.38 -27.02 18.39
N THR A 342 11.30 -26.55 19.62
CA THR A 342 10.05 -26.30 20.35
C THR A 342 9.88 -24.81 20.65
N ASN A 343 10.87 -23.99 20.29
CA ASN A 343 10.86 -22.56 20.52
C ASN A 343 10.24 -21.85 19.31
N PHE A 344 9.19 -21.10 19.54
CA PHE A 344 8.50 -20.34 18.50
C PHE A 344 9.44 -19.41 17.73
N ALA A 345 10.32 -18.70 18.43
CA ALA A 345 11.28 -17.80 17.79
C ALA A 345 12.26 -18.55 16.88
N LEU A 346 12.82 -19.67 17.32
CA LEU A 346 13.70 -20.51 16.49
C LEU A 346 12.95 -21.08 15.28
N THR A 347 11.72 -21.53 15.48
CA THR A 347 10.89 -22.04 14.38
C THR A 347 10.51 -20.93 13.39
N TYR A 348 10.43 -19.69 13.86
CA TYR A 348 10.09 -18.54 13.03
C TYR A 348 11.26 -18.02 12.21
N TYR A 349 12.49 -18.13 12.73
CA TYR A 349 13.70 -17.56 12.11
C TYR A 349 14.60 -18.59 11.42
N THR A 350 14.35 -19.88 11.51
CA THR A 350 15.02 -20.96 10.79
C THR A 350 14.21 -21.44 9.58
#